data_cfd546c6d99e8a98859716db7f82b7f7
#
_entry.id   cfd546c6d99e8a98859716db7f82b7f7
#
_cell.length_a   1.000
_cell.length_b   1.000
_cell.length_c   1.000
_cell.angle_alpha   90.00
_cell.angle_beta   90.00
_cell.angle_gamma   90.00
#
_symmetry.space_group_name_H-M   'P 1'
#
loop_
_entity.id
_entity.type
_entity.pdbx_description
1 polymer ?
#
loop_
_entity_poly.entity_id
_entity_poly.type
_entity_poly.pdbx_seq_one_letter_code
_entity_poly.pdbx_strand_id
1 'polypeptide(L)'
;MRHELIDIQDGSIIRFCLKCKAPISGRPNKIYCSANCRKRSSEPTRNSFYSPTKRRENMEFFDRAKRLAEDLYQTRPPERLGYMKELIEYARHGGDAQLKDILCNRILLKPHPVHDRHLFYRRSRSYLTIAQAASNYCKRFWHANVRCVVYGFAKEPPDGTG
;
A
#
# COMPACT_ATOMS: atom_id res chain seq x y z
N MET A 1 27.00 13.53 -10.72
CA MET A 1 28.49 13.51 -10.52
C MET A 1 28.78 12.98 -9.14
N ARG A 2 29.49 11.86 -9.04
CA ARG A 2 29.88 11.26 -7.75
C ARG A 2 31.16 11.98 -7.30
N HIS A 3 31.07 12.80 -6.27
CA HIS A 3 32.25 13.35 -5.62
C HIS A 3 32.90 12.28 -4.73
N GLU A 4 33.80 11.51 -5.31
CA GLU A 4 34.73 10.69 -4.55
C GLU A 4 35.79 11.64 -3.96
N LEU A 5 35.86 11.73 -2.64
CA LEU A 5 36.97 12.39 -1.96
C LEU A 5 38.18 11.47 -2.10
N ILE A 6 39.05 11.80 -3.03
CA ILE A 6 40.32 11.12 -3.27
C ILE A 6 41.42 12.05 -2.72
N ASP A 7 42.13 11.61 -1.70
CA ASP A 7 43.30 12.28 -1.23
C ASP A 7 44.54 11.45 -1.66
N ILE A 8 45.55 12.12 -2.21
CA ILE A 8 46.74 11.46 -2.71
C ILE A 8 47.87 11.82 -1.75
N GLN A 9 48.19 10.91 -0.84
CA GLN A 9 49.41 10.96 -0.03
C GLN A 9 50.34 9.82 -0.46
N ASP A 10 51.55 10.14 -0.73
CA ASP A 10 52.65 9.19 -1.08
C ASP A 10 52.32 8.23 -2.26
N GLY A 11 51.63 8.72 -3.29
CA GLY A 11 51.35 7.92 -4.47
C GLY A 11 50.30 6.84 -4.31
N SER A 12 49.68 6.72 -3.14
CA SER A 12 48.55 5.79 -2.89
C SER A 12 47.21 6.53 -2.87
N ILE A 13 46.25 5.99 -3.59
CA ILE A 13 44.89 6.56 -3.64
C ILE A 13 44.15 6.13 -2.36
N ILE A 14 43.98 7.07 -1.43
CA ILE A 14 43.17 6.86 -0.24
C ILE A 14 41.70 7.19 -0.56
N ARG A 15 40.83 6.22 -0.39
CA ARG A 15 39.37 6.35 -0.57
C ARG A 15 38.69 6.45 0.78
N PHE A 16 37.63 7.25 0.84
CA PHE A 16 36.91 7.48 2.07
C PHE A 16 35.48 6.94 1.99
N CYS A 17 34.97 6.42 3.10
CA CYS A 17 33.62 5.94 3.22
C CYS A 17 32.61 7.07 2.96
N LEU A 18 31.69 6.88 2.04
CA LEU A 18 30.65 7.88 1.73
C LEU A 18 29.78 8.25 2.94
N LYS A 19 29.68 7.37 3.94
CA LYS A 19 28.83 7.61 5.13
C LYS A 19 29.58 8.23 6.29
N CYS A 20 30.69 7.64 6.73
CA CYS A 20 31.41 8.06 7.94
C CYS A 20 32.73 8.78 7.66
N LYS A 21 33.12 8.92 6.40
CA LYS A 21 34.38 9.56 5.97
C LYS A 21 35.66 8.90 6.47
N ALA A 22 35.57 7.69 7.04
CA ALA A 22 36.73 6.93 7.41
C ALA A 22 37.48 6.39 6.17
N PRO A 23 38.80 6.24 6.20
CA PRO A 23 39.56 5.67 5.09
C PRO A 23 39.14 4.22 4.84
N ILE A 24 39.10 3.84 3.57
CA ILE A 24 38.70 2.48 3.15
C ILE A 24 39.89 1.78 2.58
N SER A 25 40.21 0.60 3.12
CA SER A 25 41.13 -0.36 2.54
C SER A 25 40.41 -1.50 1.84
N GLY A 26 41.03 -2.08 0.83
CA GLY A 26 40.52 -3.27 0.11
C GLY A 26 40.11 -3.02 -1.34
N ARG A 27 39.13 -3.76 -1.84
CA ARG A 27 38.77 -3.80 -3.28
C ARG A 27 38.49 -2.43 -3.88
N PRO A 28 38.88 -2.17 -5.15
CA PRO A 28 38.75 -0.85 -5.81
C PRO A 28 37.33 -0.31 -5.87
N ASN A 29 36.31 -1.15 -5.89
CA ASN A 29 34.90 -0.78 -5.97
C ASN A 29 34.20 -0.64 -4.60
N LYS A 30 34.95 -0.76 -3.49
CA LYS A 30 34.37 -0.59 -2.16
C LYS A 30 34.14 0.88 -1.85
N ILE A 31 32.92 1.26 -1.57
CA ILE A 31 32.48 2.65 -1.29
C ILE A 31 32.09 2.90 0.17
N TYR A 32 31.95 1.83 0.97
CA TYR A 32 31.65 1.90 2.40
C TYR A 32 32.69 1.09 3.20
N CYS A 33 33.10 1.59 4.37
CA CYS A 33 34.07 0.92 5.22
C CYS A 33 33.54 -0.41 5.79
N SER A 34 32.23 -0.50 6.04
CA SER A 34 31.59 -1.67 6.64
C SER A 34 30.18 -1.91 6.10
N ALA A 35 29.63 -3.09 6.36
CA ALA A 35 28.24 -3.44 6.06
C ALA A 35 27.27 -2.52 6.80
N ASN A 36 27.60 -2.08 8.03
CA ASN A 36 26.81 -1.12 8.80
C ASN A 36 26.74 0.24 8.12
N CYS A 37 27.83 0.77 7.58
CA CYS A 37 27.83 2.04 6.86
C CYS A 37 27.01 1.95 5.57
N ARG A 38 27.07 0.82 4.87
CA ARG A 38 26.22 0.55 3.70
C ARG A 38 24.74 0.51 4.09
N LYS A 39 24.38 -0.19 5.17
CA LYS A 39 23.01 -0.29 5.67
C LYS A 39 22.47 1.07 6.11
N ARG A 40 23.24 1.82 6.91
CA ARG A 40 22.87 3.18 7.35
C ARG A 40 22.83 4.21 6.22
N SER A 41 23.51 3.98 5.11
CA SER A 41 23.41 4.83 3.91
C SER A 41 22.08 4.63 3.17
N SER A 42 21.49 3.45 3.26
CA SER A 42 20.17 3.15 2.70
C SER A 42 18.99 3.41 3.66
N GLU A 43 19.28 3.64 4.96
CA GLU A 43 18.27 3.94 5.99
C GLU A 43 17.62 5.33 5.91
N PRO A 44 18.28 6.42 5.45
CA PRO A 44 17.63 7.75 5.43
C PRO A 44 16.42 7.83 4.54
N THR A 45 16.36 7.00 3.51
CA THR A 45 15.23 6.95 2.60
C THR A 45 13.99 6.28 3.20
N ARG A 46 14.14 5.42 4.21
CA ARG A 46 13.01 4.76 4.86
C ARG A 46 12.23 5.68 5.81
N ASN A 47 12.92 6.60 6.49
CA ASN A 47 12.28 7.50 7.47
C ASN A 47 11.80 8.82 6.86
N SER A 48 12.35 9.26 5.71
CA SER A 48 11.93 10.51 5.08
C SER A 48 10.67 10.37 4.21
N PHE A 49 10.33 9.16 3.77
CA PHE A 49 9.10 8.91 3.02
C PHE A 49 7.84 8.85 3.89
N TYR A 50 7.98 8.68 5.20
CA TYR A 50 6.86 8.67 6.13
C TYR A 50 6.98 9.84 7.10
N SER A 51 6.59 11.03 6.64
CA SER A 51 6.33 12.12 7.58
C SER A 51 5.28 11.65 8.60
N PRO A 52 5.31 12.14 9.85
CA PRO A 52 4.30 11.79 10.85
C PRO A 52 2.87 12.01 10.35
N THR A 53 2.66 13.01 9.50
CA THR A 53 1.39 13.31 8.84
C THR A 53 0.95 12.19 7.89
N LYS A 54 1.83 11.74 6.98
CA LYS A 54 1.52 10.63 6.07
C LYS A 54 1.29 9.30 6.80
N ARG A 55 1.98 9.07 7.91
CA ARG A 55 1.74 7.90 8.75
C ARG A 55 0.35 7.94 9.38
N ARG A 56 -0.09 9.11 9.86
CA ARG A 56 -1.44 9.31 10.41
C ARG A 56 -2.50 9.13 9.33
N GLU A 57 -2.35 9.76 8.17
CA GLU A 57 -3.25 9.61 7.02
C GLU A 57 -3.39 8.15 6.57
N ASN A 58 -2.29 7.41 6.51
CA ASN A 58 -2.31 5.99 6.18
C ASN A 58 -3.01 5.16 7.25
N MET A 59 -2.83 5.47 8.54
CA MET A 59 -3.54 4.78 9.63
C MET A 59 -5.05 5.04 9.51
N GLU A 60 -5.47 6.28 9.35
CA GLU A 60 -6.87 6.66 9.19
C GLU A 60 -7.53 6.00 7.96
N PHE A 61 -6.78 5.89 6.86
CA PHE A 61 -7.21 5.19 5.65
C PHE A 61 -7.49 3.70 5.90
N PHE A 62 -6.56 3.00 6.51
CA PHE A 62 -6.72 1.57 6.81
C PHE A 62 -7.74 1.31 7.91
N ASP A 63 -7.84 2.18 8.91
CA ASP A 63 -8.87 2.11 9.95
C ASP A 63 -10.28 2.31 9.36
N ARG A 64 -10.44 3.19 8.40
CA ARG A 64 -11.70 3.34 7.67
C ARG A 64 -12.02 2.10 6.85
N ALA A 65 -11.04 1.54 6.13
CA ALA A 65 -11.22 0.32 5.36
C ALA A 65 -11.64 -0.86 6.26
N LYS A 66 -11.06 -0.95 7.45
CA LYS A 66 -11.42 -1.96 8.45
C LYS A 66 -12.85 -1.78 8.96
N ARG A 67 -13.25 -0.55 9.31
CA ARG A 67 -14.65 -0.26 9.74
C ARG A 67 -15.66 -0.65 8.68
N LEU A 68 -15.43 -0.33 7.42
CA LEU A 68 -16.32 -0.75 6.33
C LEU A 68 -16.43 -2.27 6.22
N ALA A 69 -15.36 -3.01 6.46
CA ALA A 69 -15.39 -4.47 6.51
C ALA A 69 -16.15 -4.96 7.77
N GLU A 70 -15.98 -4.30 8.91
CA GLU A 70 -16.73 -4.60 10.13
C GLU A 70 -18.23 -4.42 9.92
N ASP A 71 -18.66 -3.32 9.32
CA ASP A 71 -20.06 -3.03 8.99
C ASP A 71 -20.63 -4.10 8.07
N LEU A 72 -19.88 -4.48 7.01
CA LEU A 72 -20.30 -5.55 6.11
C LEU A 72 -20.54 -6.88 6.85
N TYR A 73 -19.62 -7.27 7.74
CA TYR A 73 -19.72 -8.57 8.42
C TYR A 73 -20.64 -8.55 9.63
N GLN A 74 -20.96 -7.39 10.20
CA GLN A 74 -22.03 -7.22 11.19
C GLN A 74 -23.42 -7.26 10.54
N THR A 75 -23.54 -6.88 9.28
CA THR A 75 -24.77 -6.99 8.50
C THR A 75 -25.14 -8.46 8.29
N ARG A 76 -26.42 -8.77 8.39
CA ARG A 76 -26.93 -10.14 8.19
C ARG A 76 -26.55 -10.67 6.80
N PRO A 77 -26.19 -11.96 6.69
CA PRO A 77 -25.73 -12.52 5.41
C PRO A 77 -26.60 -12.21 4.19
N PRO A 78 -27.93 -12.29 4.24
CA PRO A 78 -28.79 -11.97 3.08
C PRO A 78 -28.76 -10.50 2.71
N GLU A 79 -28.49 -9.60 3.65
CA GLU A 79 -28.49 -8.14 3.44
C GLU A 79 -27.13 -7.60 2.93
N ARG A 80 -26.08 -8.43 2.99
CA ARG A 80 -24.72 -8.03 2.58
C ARG A 80 -24.62 -7.64 1.11
N LEU A 81 -25.42 -8.24 0.24
CA LEU A 81 -25.46 -7.87 -1.16
C LEU A 81 -26.02 -6.45 -1.36
N GLY A 82 -27.09 -6.12 -0.62
CA GLY A 82 -27.65 -4.76 -0.60
C GLY A 82 -26.62 -3.74 -0.10
N TYR A 83 -25.97 -4.02 1.01
CA TYR A 83 -24.90 -3.18 1.54
C TYR A 83 -23.79 -2.93 0.49
N MET A 84 -23.33 -3.98 -0.17
CA MET A 84 -22.30 -3.86 -1.21
C MET A 84 -22.77 -3.05 -2.41
N LYS A 85 -24.03 -3.24 -2.83
CA LYS A 85 -24.65 -2.45 -3.90
C LYS A 85 -24.63 -0.96 -3.56
N GLU A 86 -25.17 -0.59 -2.40
CA GLU A 86 -25.21 0.80 -1.93
C GLU A 86 -23.79 1.40 -1.80
N LEU A 87 -22.84 0.66 -1.27
CA LEU A 87 -21.45 1.10 -1.12
C LEU A 87 -20.80 1.40 -2.48
N ILE A 88 -21.01 0.54 -3.47
CA ILE A 88 -20.46 0.72 -4.81
C ILE A 88 -21.14 1.88 -5.54
N GLU A 89 -22.46 1.99 -5.44
CA GLU A 89 -23.22 3.11 -6.02
C GLU A 89 -22.81 4.44 -5.40
N TYR A 90 -22.67 4.49 -4.07
CA TYR A 90 -22.19 5.66 -3.36
C TYR A 90 -20.77 6.04 -3.78
N ALA A 91 -19.85 5.06 -3.87
CA ALA A 91 -18.51 5.31 -4.35
C ALA A 91 -18.49 5.85 -5.78
N ARG A 92 -19.36 5.32 -6.66
CA ARG A 92 -19.45 5.74 -8.07
C ARG A 92 -19.97 7.16 -8.22
N HIS A 93 -21.04 7.51 -7.52
CA HIS A 93 -21.78 8.76 -7.69
C HIS A 93 -21.48 9.80 -6.60
N GLY A 94 -21.08 9.38 -5.41
CA GLY A 94 -20.99 10.22 -4.22
C GLY A 94 -19.76 11.12 -4.11
N GLY A 95 -18.79 11.04 -5.01
CA GLY A 95 -17.62 11.92 -4.98
C GLY A 95 -16.61 11.67 -3.86
N ASP A 96 -16.77 10.65 -3.04
CA ASP A 96 -15.84 10.28 -1.97
C ASP A 96 -14.56 9.64 -2.54
N ALA A 97 -13.56 10.47 -2.80
CA ALA A 97 -12.28 10.04 -3.37
C ALA A 97 -11.58 9.01 -2.49
N GLN A 98 -11.61 9.16 -1.17
CA GLN A 98 -10.97 8.23 -0.26
C GLN A 98 -11.63 6.84 -0.29
N LEU A 99 -12.96 6.79 -0.40
CA LEU A 99 -13.67 5.52 -0.56
C LEU A 99 -13.30 4.83 -1.87
N LYS A 100 -13.24 5.57 -2.98
CA LYS A 100 -12.76 5.03 -4.28
C LYS A 100 -11.37 4.43 -4.15
N ASP A 101 -10.47 5.14 -3.49
CA ASP A 101 -9.10 4.68 -3.26
C ASP A 101 -9.05 3.44 -2.37
N ILE A 102 -9.89 3.35 -1.33
CA ILE A 102 -9.99 2.16 -0.46
C ILE A 102 -10.42 0.95 -1.29
N LEU A 103 -11.50 1.06 -2.05
CA LEU A 103 -12.05 -0.05 -2.81
C LEU A 103 -11.11 -0.54 -3.94
N CYS A 104 -10.24 0.36 -4.43
CA CYS A 104 -9.28 0.07 -5.49
C CYS A 104 -7.85 -0.14 -4.96
N ASN A 105 -7.65 -0.11 -3.65
CA ASN A 105 -6.32 -0.19 -3.04
C ASN A 105 -5.68 -1.56 -3.28
N ARG A 106 -4.46 -1.52 -3.81
CA ARG A 106 -3.73 -2.73 -4.20
C ARG A 106 -3.41 -3.65 -3.03
N ILE A 107 -3.11 -3.08 -1.87
CA ILE A 107 -2.79 -3.84 -0.64
C ILE A 107 -4.06 -4.53 -0.12
N LEU A 108 -5.20 -3.82 -0.11
CA LEU A 108 -6.48 -4.36 0.34
C LEU A 108 -7.03 -5.42 -0.63
N LEU A 109 -6.80 -5.28 -1.94
CA LEU A 109 -7.19 -6.27 -2.94
C LEU A 109 -6.37 -7.55 -2.87
N LYS A 110 -5.08 -7.44 -2.53
CA LYS A 110 -4.14 -8.56 -2.40
C LYS A 110 -3.32 -8.44 -1.12
N PRO A 111 -3.95 -8.56 0.05
CA PRO A 111 -3.24 -8.44 1.31
C PRO A 111 -2.27 -9.61 1.50
N HIS A 112 -1.11 -9.30 2.07
CA HIS A 112 -0.15 -10.34 2.42
C HIS A 112 -0.59 -11.04 3.71
N PRO A 113 -0.74 -12.37 3.75
CA PRO A 113 -1.34 -13.08 4.88
C PRO A 113 -0.65 -12.88 6.22
N VAL A 114 0.66 -12.62 6.19
CA VAL A 114 1.46 -12.46 7.41
C VAL A 114 1.59 -10.99 7.81
N HIS A 115 1.84 -10.10 6.85
CA HIS A 115 2.10 -8.69 7.15
C HIS A 115 0.84 -7.86 7.35
N ASP A 116 -0.24 -8.21 6.65
CA ASP A 116 -1.45 -7.40 6.57
C ASP A 116 -2.62 -7.99 7.38
N ARG A 117 -2.33 -8.76 8.42
CA ARG A 117 -3.36 -9.39 9.29
C ARG A 117 -4.31 -8.37 9.93
N HIS A 118 -3.82 -7.15 10.16
CA HIS A 118 -4.59 -6.08 10.76
C HIS A 118 -5.68 -5.51 9.83
N LEU A 119 -5.61 -5.80 8.53
CA LEU A 119 -6.58 -5.34 7.54
C LEU A 119 -7.86 -6.19 7.49
N PHE A 120 -7.88 -7.32 8.18
CA PHE A 120 -9.04 -8.21 8.21
C PHE A 120 -9.91 -7.92 9.44
N TYR A 121 -11.23 -8.01 9.27
CA TYR A 121 -12.21 -7.79 10.34
C TYR A 121 -11.97 -8.68 11.55
N ARG A 122 -11.74 -9.97 11.33
CA ARG A 122 -11.27 -10.90 12.36
C ARG A 122 -9.90 -11.42 11.96
N ARG A 123 -9.11 -11.83 12.94
CA ARG A 123 -7.83 -12.51 12.69
C ARG A 123 -7.99 -13.84 11.93
N SER A 124 -9.21 -14.20 11.59
CA SER A 124 -9.55 -15.34 10.75
C SER A 124 -9.27 -15.03 9.28
N ARG A 125 -8.57 -15.93 8.60
CA ARG A 125 -8.29 -15.86 7.15
C ARG A 125 -9.53 -15.99 6.27
N SER A 126 -10.69 -16.31 6.86
CA SER A 126 -11.95 -16.55 6.13
C SER A 126 -12.68 -15.27 5.74
N TYR A 127 -12.32 -14.13 6.32
CA TYR A 127 -12.96 -12.86 6.02
C TYR A 127 -12.16 -12.07 5.00
N LEU A 128 -12.87 -11.54 4.00
CA LEU A 128 -12.31 -10.67 2.97
C LEU A 128 -12.13 -9.25 3.51
N THR A 129 -11.19 -8.52 2.95
CA THR A 129 -11.15 -7.06 3.10
C THR A 129 -12.31 -6.44 2.35
N ILE A 130 -12.66 -5.18 2.67
CA ILE A 130 -13.74 -4.48 1.96
C ILE A 130 -13.46 -4.36 0.45
N ALA A 131 -12.20 -4.16 0.05
CA ALA A 131 -11.82 -4.09 -1.36
C ALA A 131 -11.98 -5.45 -2.08
N GLN A 132 -11.65 -6.56 -1.42
CA GLN A 132 -11.87 -7.90 -1.97
C GLN A 132 -13.37 -8.21 -2.12
N ALA A 133 -14.17 -7.85 -1.12
CA ALA A 133 -15.62 -8.01 -1.19
C ALA A 133 -16.22 -7.19 -2.32
N ALA A 134 -15.82 -5.92 -2.47
CA ALA A 134 -16.22 -5.05 -3.57
C ALA A 134 -15.79 -5.60 -4.94
N SER A 135 -14.55 -6.10 -5.04
CA SER A 135 -14.06 -6.71 -6.27
C SER A 135 -14.87 -7.94 -6.68
N ASN A 136 -15.22 -8.79 -5.71
CA ASN A 136 -16.06 -9.97 -5.97
C ASN A 136 -17.48 -9.57 -6.40
N TYR A 137 -18.07 -8.57 -5.74
CA TYR A 137 -19.37 -8.02 -6.12
C TYR A 137 -19.34 -7.47 -7.55
N CYS A 138 -18.37 -6.62 -7.89
CA CYS A 138 -18.28 -6.05 -9.23
C CYS A 138 -18.06 -7.10 -10.31
N LYS A 139 -17.23 -8.12 -10.06
CA LYS A 139 -17.05 -9.23 -11.00
C LYS A 139 -18.34 -10.02 -11.23
N ARG A 140 -19.13 -10.24 -10.18
CA ARG A 140 -20.36 -11.02 -10.26
C ARG A 140 -21.49 -10.28 -10.95
N PHE A 141 -21.73 -9.02 -10.60
CA PHE A 141 -22.92 -8.26 -11.04
C PHE A 141 -22.63 -7.28 -12.18
N TRP A 142 -21.38 -6.79 -12.27
CA TRP A 142 -20.98 -5.85 -13.32
C TRP A 142 -20.11 -6.49 -14.41
N HIS A 143 -19.70 -7.74 -14.22
CA HIS A 143 -18.73 -8.41 -15.08
C HIS A 143 -17.48 -7.57 -15.38
N ALA A 144 -17.10 -6.70 -14.45
CA ALA A 144 -16.05 -5.71 -14.60
C ALA A 144 -15.14 -5.64 -13.35
N ASN A 145 -13.98 -5.03 -13.53
CA ASN A 145 -13.07 -4.75 -12.43
C ASN A 145 -13.67 -3.63 -11.55
N VAL A 146 -13.51 -3.73 -10.22
CA VAL A 146 -14.00 -2.72 -9.26
C VAL A 146 -13.55 -1.30 -9.62
N ARG A 147 -12.34 -1.12 -10.12
CA ARG A 147 -11.83 0.18 -10.55
C ARG A 147 -12.63 0.74 -11.73
N CYS A 148 -12.97 -0.09 -12.72
CA CYS A 148 -13.77 0.33 -13.86
C CYS A 148 -15.19 0.73 -13.44
N VAL A 149 -15.77 0.01 -12.48
CA VAL A 149 -17.11 0.31 -11.97
C VAL A 149 -17.11 1.62 -11.18
N VAL A 150 -16.23 1.74 -10.20
CA VAL A 150 -16.18 2.87 -9.26
C VAL A 150 -15.80 4.19 -9.94
N TYR A 151 -14.95 4.14 -10.98
CA TYR A 151 -14.60 5.32 -11.77
C TYR A 151 -15.52 5.57 -12.99
N GLY A 152 -16.60 4.79 -13.13
CA GLY A 152 -17.63 5.02 -14.16
C GLY A 152 -17.24 4.57 -15.58
N PHE A 153 -16.19 3.77 -15.74
CA PHE A 153 -15.80 3.22 -17.06
C PHE A 153 -16.60 1.98 -17.45
N ALA A 154 -17.22 1.29 -16.49
CA ALA A 154 -18.09 0.16 -16.78
C ALA A 154 -19.50 0.64 -17.08
N LYS A 155 -20.16 0.02 -18.08
CA LYS A 155 -21.57 0.21 -18.34
C LYS A 155 -22.40 -0.37 -17.20
N GLU A 156 -23.52 0.27 -16.87
CA GLU A 156 -24.45 -0.27 -15.88
C GLU A 156 -24.97 -1.63 -16.32
N PRO A 157 -25.06 -2.59 -15.39
CA PRO A 157 -25.72 -3.84 -15.70
C PRO A 157 -27.17 -3.56 -16.09
N PRO A 158 -27.77 -4.28 -17.05
CA PRO A 158 -29.18 -4.14 -17.38
C PRO A 158 -30.00 -4.39 -16.11
N ASP A 159 -30.91 -3.46 -15.82
CA ASP A 159 -31.84 -3.58 -14.70
C ASP A 159 -32.59 -4.89 -14.79
N GLY A 160 -32.35 -5.82 -13.85
CA GLY A 160 -33.15 -7.03 -13.81
C GLY A 160 -32.53 -8.31 -13.31
N THR A 161 -31.39 -8.28 -12.60
CA THR A 161 -30.91 -9.47 -11.89
C THR A 161 -30.72 -9.15 -10.40
N GLY A 162 -31.85 -9.07 -9.71
CA GLY A 162 -31.97 -9.09 -8.26
C GLY A 162 -32.40 -10.46 -7.78
#